data_5807d88f759273c46b0a0f6a253b7335
#
_entry.id   5807d88f759273c46b0a0f6a253b7335
#
_cell.length_a   1.000
_cell.length_b   1.000
_cell.length_c   1.000
_cell.angle_alpha   90.00
_cell.angle_beta   90.00
_cell.angle_gamma   90.00
#
_symmetry.space_group_name_H-M   'P 1'
#
loop_
_entity.id
_entity.type
_entity.pdbx_description
1 polymer ?
#
loop_
_entity_poly.entity_id
_entity_poly.type
_entity_poly.pdbx_seq_one_letter_code
_entity_poly.pdbx_strand_id
1 'polypeptide(L)'
;MLLAALATAERALPPYSHRHSPKKFTQHQLFACLVLKSFLKTDYRGVVAHLTDCPSLLEALKLDTVPHYTTLQKATRRLLSAAPARRLLDATVQEHMGRKRRVRRTAIDSTGLESSAASGYFVRRRRYVGGPWKTVVYHRFPKLGVVCDVEAHFILAAQEGRGPKPDVADFRPLVAAALARVGIGRIAADAGFDSEPNHTFARLECGVRSIIPAKHGRPTTKPASGHYRRLMQTRFDLAAYRDRVQVETVISMVKRRLETFVRGRNGWSQRRELRLKVLTHNVMILLRIKVFYRAGMQLFL
;
A
#
# COMPACT_ATOMS: atom_id res chain seq x y z
N MET A 1 8.89 -17.19 0.73
CA MET A 1 8.75 -15.79 0.29
C MET A 1 9.34 -15.59 -1.11
N LEU A 2 10.58 -15.93 -1.37
CA LEU A 2 11.23 -15.73 -2.69
C LEU A 2 10.49 -16.42 -3.82
N LEU A 3 10.08 -17.68 -3.65
CA LEU A 3 9.28 -18.40 -4.64
C LEU A 3 7.93 -17.73 -4.93
N ALA A 4 7.29 -17.15 -3.92
CA ALA A 4 6.04 -16.39 -4.12
C ALA A 4 6.31 -15.09 -4.89
N ALA A 5 7.43 -14.40 -4.61
CA ALA A 5 7.82 -13.21 -5.35
C ALA A 5 8.16 -13.53 -6.82
N LEU A 6 8.87 -14.63 -7.08
CA LEU A 6 9.14 -15.11 -8.45
C LEU A 6 7.85 -15.39 -9.20
N ALA A 7 6.96 -16.22 -8.63
CA ALA A 7 5.68 -16.57 -9.24
C ALA A 7 4.79 -15.34 -9.52
N THR A 8 4.77 -14.37 -8.62
CA THR A 8 4.07 -13.10 -8.84
C THR A 8 4.66 -12.33 -10.02
N ALA A 9 5.99 -12.26 -10.10
CA ALA A 9 6.66 -11.53 -11.17
C ALA A 9 6.51 -12.24 -12.54
N GLU A 10 6.53 -13.57 -12.57
CA GLU A 10 6.30 -14.36 -13.78
C GLU A 10 4.91 -14.11 -14.40
N ARG A 11 3.90 -13.93 -13.55
CA ARG A 11 2.53 -13.58 -14.01
C ARG A 11 2.41 -12.13 -14.48
N ALA A 12 3.17 -11.22 -13.90
CA ALA A 12 3.04 -9.78 -14.11
C ALA A 12 3.92 -9.21 -15.21
N LEU A 13 5.06 -9.83 -15.47
CA LEU A 13 6.14 -9.23 -16.25
C LEU A 13 6.71 -10.26 -17.25
N PRO A 14 7.17 -9.81 -18.43
CA PRO A 14 7.99 -10.64 -19.29
C PRO A 14 9.35 -10.89 -18.63
N PRO A 15 10.06 -11.98 -18.99
CA PRO A 15 11.36 -12.32 -18.40
C PRO A 15 12.40 -11.20 -18.61
N TYR A 16 12.35 -10.51 -19.74
CA TYR A 16 13.26 -9.40 -20.07
C TYR A 16 12.50 -8.18 -20.52
N SER A 17 13.06 -6.99 -20.30
CA SER A 17 12.40 -5.71 -20.66
C SER A 17 12.39 -5.43 -22.16
N HIS A 18 13.35 -5.97 -22.89
CA HIS A 18 13.50 -5.80 -24.33
C HIS A 18 14.21 -7.01 -24.95
N ARG A 19 14.02 -7.27 -26.26
CA ARG A 19 14.65 -8.38 -26.98
C ARG A 19 16.21 -8.33 -26.94
N HIS A 20 16.77 -7.12 -26.86
CA HIS A 20 18.23 -6.88 -26.78
C HIS A 20 18.73 -6.75 -25.33
N SER A 21 17.92 -7.02 -24.33
CA SER A 21 18.39 -7.00 -22.94
C SER A 21 19.43 -8.07 -22.70
N PRO A 22 20.51 -7.80 -21.93
CA PRO A 22 21.41 -8.85 -21.45
C PRO A 22 20.61 -9.93 -20.71
N LYS A 23 20.72 -11.19 -21.18
CA LYS A 23 19.93 -12.30 -20.64
C LYS A 23 20.52 -12.89 -19.34
N LYS A 24 21.36 -12.15 -18.64
CA LYS A 24 22.01 -12.59 -17.41
C LYS A 24 21.05 -12.75 -16.23
N PHE A 25 20.10 -11.81 -16.08
CA PHE A 25 19.10 -11.80 -14.98
C PHE A 25 17.73 -11.49 -15.54
N THR A 26 16.74 -12.30 -15.17
CA THR A 26 15.34 -12.05 -15.52
C THR A 26 14.76 -10.92 -14.65
N GLN A 27 13.71 -10.27 -15.14
CA GLN A 27 12.95 -9.28 -14.34
C GLN A 27 12.35 -9.93 -13.08
N HIS A 28 12.00 -11.22 -13.16
CA HIS A 28 11.42 -12.01 -12.07
C HIS A 28 12.42 -12.19 -10.93
N GLN A 29 13.64 -12.62 -11.26
CA GLN A 29 14.74 -12.76 -10.30
C GLN A 29 15.10 -11.43 -9.64
N LEU A 30 15.23 -10.36 -10.44
CA LEU A 30 15.53 -9.03 -9.90
C LEU A 30 14.41 -8.50 -9.00
N PHE A 31 13.15 -8.75 -9.33
CA PHE A 31 12.03 -8.39 -8.46
C PHE A 31 12.08 -9.15 -7.13
N ALA A 32 12.33 -10.46 -7.17
CA ALA A 32 12.44 -11.27 -5.95
C ALA A 32 13.63 -10.83 -5.06
N CYS A 33 14.76 -10.41 -5.64
CA CYS A 33 15.86 -9.78 -4.89
C CYS A 33 15.42 -8.46 -4.23
N LEU A 34 14.60 -7.65 -4.90
CA LEU A 34 14.08 -6.39 -4.32
C LEU A 34 13.09 -6.67 -3.18
N VAL A 35 12.23 -7.68 -3.31
CA VAL A 35 11.36 -8.14 -2.22
C VAL A 35 12.20 -8.60 -1.02
N LEU A 36 13.25 -9.40 -1.26
CA LEU A 36 14.19 -9.82 -0.22
C LEU A 36 14.85 -8.63 0.47
N LYS A 37 15.35 -7.66 -0.31
CA LYS A 37 15.91 -6.40 0.21
C LYS A 37 14.94 -5.69 1.17
N SER A 38 13.67 -5.57 0.77
CA SER A 38 12.65 -4.89 1.57
C SER A 38 12.33 -5.69 2.84
N PHE A 39 12.24 -6.99 2.75
CA PHE A 39 11.97 -7.89 3.87
C PHE A 39 13.09 -7.89 4.91
N LEU A 40 14.35 -7.92 4.48
CA LEU A 40 15.54 -7.85 5.35
C LEU A 40 15.82 -6.46 5.87
N LYS A 41 15.03 -5.44 5.48
CA LYS A 41 15.20 -4.04 5.87
C LYS A 41 16.61 -3.49 5.57
N THR A 42 17.20 -3.93 4.46
CA THR A 42 18.57 -3.60 4.09
C THR A 42 18.62 -2.68 2.86
N ASP A 43 19.80 -2.22 2.50
CA ASP A 43 20.06 -1.47 1.26
C ASP A 43 20.46 -2.41 0.10
N TYR A 44 20.87 -1.83 -1.04
CA TYR A 44 21.25 -2.63 -2.21
C TYR A 44 22.57 -3.39 -2.02
N ARG A 45 23.49 -2.88 -1.21
CA ARG A 45 24.76 -3.57 -0.92
C ARG A 45 24.53 -4.67 0.11
N GLY A 46 23.71 -4.39 1.13
CA GLY A 46 23.38 -5.39 2.13
C GLY A 46 22.64 -6.61 1.57
N VAL A 47 21.67 -6.45 0.64
CA VAL A 47 21.03 -7.61 0.01
C VAL A 47 22.02 -8.38 -0.87
N VAL A 48 22.98 -7.71 -1.52
CA VAL A 48 24.05 -8.38 -2.28
C VAL A 48 24.93 -9.19 -1.34
N ALA A 49 25.34 -8.66 -0.20
CA ALA A 49 26.11 -9.39 0.81
C ALA A 49 25.34 -10.65 1.27
N HIS A 50 24.06 -10.52 1.64
CA HIS A 50 23.23 -11.69 2.00
C HIS A 50 23.13 -12.74 0.89
N LEU A 51 23.03 -12.32 -0.37
CA LEU A 51 23.01 -13.26 -1.50
C LEU A 51 24.37 -13.95 -1.70
N THR A 52 25.48 -13.25 -1.41
CA THR A 52 26.84 -13.82 -1.49
C THR A 52 27.07 -14.85 -0.38
N ASP A 53 26.64 -14.54 0.85
CA ASP A 53 26.89 -15.35 2.03
C ASP A 53 25.95 -16.55 2.17
N CYS A 54 24.82 -16.55 1.43
CA CYS A 54 23.78 -17.57 1.53
C CYS A 54 23.49 -18.23 0.18
N PRO A 55 24.23 -19.28 -0.23
CA PRO A 55 24.02 -19.97 -1.51
C PRO A 55 22.60 -20.51 -1.72
N SER A 56 21.93 -20.93 -0.65
CA SER A 56 20.52 -21.37 -0.71
C SER A 56 19.55 -20.29 -1.19
N LEU A 57 19.88 -19.00 -1.01
CA LEU A 57 19.08 -17.90 -1.57
C LEU A 57 19.29 -17.78 -3.09
N LEU A 58 20.50 -18.04 -3.59
CA LEU A 58 20.79 -18.06 -5.03
C LEU A 58 20.04 -19.19 -5.70
N GLU A 59 20.09 -20.37 -5.10
CA GLU A 59 19.36 -21.56 -5.59
C GLU A 59 17.86 -21.31 -5.64
N ALA A 60 17.27 -20.79 -4.54
CA ALA A 60 15.86 -20.44 -4.48
C ALA A 60 15.44 -19.41 -5.54
N LEU A 61 16.34 -18.50 -5.92
CA LEU A 61 16.14 -17.47 -6.95
C LEU A 61 16.54 -17.97 -8.35
N LYS A 62 17.10 -19.16 -8.48
CA LYS A 62 17.67 -19.71 -9.72
C LYS A 62 18.69 -18.75 -10.34
N LEU A 63 19.59 -18.23 -9.52
CA LEU A 63 20.63 -17.29 -9.91
C LEU A 63 21.98 -18.03 -10.01
N ASP A 64 22.60 -17.98 -11.18
CA ASP A 64 23.96 -18.52 -11.39
C ASP A 64 25.03 -17.61 -10.78
N THR A 65 24.76 -16.33 -10.67
CA THR A 65 25.68 -15.33 -10.12
C THR A 65 24.93 -14.26 -9.34
N VAL A 66 25.57 -13.65 -8.33
CA VAL A 66 25.01 -12.56 -7.56
C VAL A 66 24.91 -11.29 -8.44
N PRO A 67 23.75 -10.65 -8.53
CA PRO A 67 23.62 -9.38 -9.26
C PRO A 67 24.33 -8.25 -8.52
N HIS A 68 25.09 -7.43 -9.23
CA HIS A 68 25.73 -6.25 -8.66
C HIS A 68 24.68 -5.26 -8.13
N TYR A 69 24.97 -4.52 -7.06
CA TYR A 69 24.02 -3.61 -6.42
C TYR A 69 23.48 -2.52 -7.36
N THR A 70 24.26 -2.07 -8.35
CA THR A 70 23.78 -1.12 -9.36
C THR A 70 22.75 -1.74 -10.32
N THR A 71 22.82 -3.05 -10.57
CA THR A 71 21.83 -3.78 -11.35
C THR A 71 20.49 -3.77 -10.64
N LEU A 72 20.48 -4.03 -9.32
CA LEU A 72 19.28 -3.95 -8.48
C LEU A 72 18.73 -2.51 -8.41
N GLN A 73 19.61 -1.50 -8.32
CA GLN A 73 19.19 -0.10 -8.35
C GLN A 73 18.52 0.27 -9.69
N LYS A 74 19.11 -0.15 -10.82
CA LYS A 74 18.53 0.05 -12.16
C LYS A 74 17.20 -0.72 -12.29
N ALA A 75 17.14 -1.95 -11.78
CA ALA A 75 15.92 -2.74 -11.74
C ALA A 75 14.80 -2.05 -10.94
N THR A 76 15.11 -1.47 -9.79
CA THR A 76 14.15 -0.68 -8.99
C THR A 76 13.53 0.46 -9.80
N ARG A 77 14.32 1.19 -10.58
CA ARG A 77 13.81 2.29 -11.41
C ARG A 77 12.83 1.80 -12.47
N ARG A 78 13.08 0.64 -13.05
CA ARG A 78 12.28 0.04 -14.11
C ARG A 78 11.06 -0.69 -13.55
N LEU A 79 11.26 -1.65 -12.65
CA LEU A 79 10.22 -2.56 -12.17
C LEU A 79 9.20 -1.89 -11.22
N LEU A 80 9.64 -0.84 -10.51
CA LEU A 80 8.80 -0.08 -9.59
C LEU A 80 8.37 1.29 -10.16
N SER A 81 8.47 1.50 -11.48
CA SER A 81 7.74 2.56 -12.17
C SER A 81 6.23 2.25 -12.15
N ALA A 82 5.38 3.22 -12.48
CA ALA A 82 3.93 3.11 -12.25
C ALA A 82 3.29 1.88 -12.92
N ALA A 83 3.56 1.67 -14.21
CA ALA A 83 2.90 0.59 -14.95
C ALA A 83 3.36 -0.82 -14.54
N PRO A 84 4.67 -1.16 -14.43
CA PRO A 84 5.09 -2.46 -13.93
C PRO A 84 4.66 -2.74 -12.50
N ALA A 85 4.75 -1.74 -11.60
CA ALA A 85 4.29 -1.91 -10.22
C ALA A 85 2.78 -2.17 -10.13
N ARG A 86 1.98 -1.56 -11.02
CA ARG A 86 0.54 -1.85 -11.12
C ARG A 86 0.33 -3.30 -11.53
N ARG A 87 0.99 -3.79 -12.59
CA ARG A 87 0.87 -5.19 -13.02
C ARG A 87 1.27 -6.18 -11.92
N LEU A 88 2.34 -5.88 -11.17
CA LEU A 88 2.75 -6.69 -10.03
C LEU A 88 1.68 -6.71 -8.94
N LEU A 89 1.09 -5.55 -8.62
CA LEU A 89 -0.01 -5.48 -7.65
C LEU A 89 -1.24 -6.24 -8.15
N ASP A 90 -1.61 -6.09 -9.43
CA ASP A 90 -2.71 -6.80 -10.06
C ASP A 90 -2.50 -8.33 -9.96
N ALA A 91 -1.30 -8.81 -10.24
CA ALA A 91 -0.96 -10.24 -10.12
C ALA A 91 -1.06 -10.75 -8.67
N THR A 92 -0.62 -9.97 -7.68
CA THR A 92 -0.78 -10.35 -6.26
C THR A 92 -2.25 -10.44 -5.87
N VAL A 93 -3.08 -9.47 -6.31
CA VAL A 93 -4.53 -9.46 -6.03
C VAL A 93 -5.22 -10.63 -6.70
N GLN A 94 -4.93 -10.90 -7.98
CA GLN A 94 -5.47 -12.05 -8.69
C GLN A 94 -5.14 -13.38 -8.00
N GLU A 95 -3.90 -13.54 -7.53
CA GLU A 95 -3.48 -14.74 -6.78
C GLU A 95 -4.23 -14.86 -5.46
N HIS A 96 -4.38 -13.75 -4.71
CA HIS A 96 -5.13 -13.71 -3.46
C HIS A 96 -6.60 -14.06 -3.68
N MET A 97 -7.20 -13.49 -4.70
CA MET A 97 -8.63 -13.69 -5.00
C MET A 97 -8.94 -15.09 -5.52
N GLY A 98 -8.03 -15.73 -6.26
CA GLY A 98 -8.29 -17.02 -6.89
C GLY A 98 -9.58 -17.00 -7.71
N ARG A 99 -10.61 -17.76 -7.29
CA ARG A 99 -11.94 -17.79 -7.92
C ARG A 99 -12.91 -16.75 -7.37
N LYS A 100 -12.58 -16.07 -6.26
CA LYS A 100 -13.44 -15.05 -5.66
C LYS A 100 -13.51 -13.83 -6.58
N ARG A 101 -14.70 -13.25 -6.73
CA ARG A 101 -14.90 -12.04 -7.55
C ARG A 101 -15.13 -10.79 -6.74
N ARG A 102 -15.36 -10.94 -5.43
CA ARG A 102 -15.74 -9.83 -4.55
C ARG A 102 -15.14 -10.00 -3.16
N VAL A 103 -14.67 -8.88 -2.61
CA VAL A 103 -14.34 -8.72 -1.20
C VAL A 103 -15.52 -8.06 -0.49
N ARG A 104 -16.05 -8.70 0.53
CA ARG A 104 -17.25 -8.21 1.23
C ARG A 104 -16.95 -6.97 2.07
N ARG A 105 -15.82 -6.98 2.76
CA ARG A 105 -15.42 -5.98 3.77
C ARG A 105 -14.06 -5.41 3.41
N THR A 106 -14.01 -4.11 3.20
CA THR A 106 -12.76 -3.38 2.97
C THR A 106 -12.65 -2.19 3.90
N ALA A 107 -11.43 -1.75 4.12
CA ALA A 107 -11.15 -0.51 4.83
C ALA A 107 -10.11 0.31 4.08
N ILE A 108 -10.18 1.62 4.22
CA ILE A 108 -9.26 2.58 3.62
C ILE A 108 -8.67 3.48 4.71
N ASP A 109 -7.37 3.71 4.62
CA ASP A 109 -6.67 4.69 5.46
C ASP A 109 -5.40 5.15 4.77
N SER A 110 -4.79 6.20 5.31
CA SER A 110 -3.50 6.70 4.85
C SER A 110 -2.52 6.90 6.00
N THR A 111 -1.24 6.79 5.70
CA THR A 111 -0.20 6.98 6.70
C THR A 111 0.98 7.75 6.13
N GLY A 112 1.60 8.58 6.98
CA GLY A 112 2.92 9.14 6.74
C GLY A 112 4.02 8.14 7.07
N LEU A 113 5.09 8.16 6.29
CA LEU A 113 6.35 7.52 6.62
C LEU A 113 7.44 8.58 6.79
N GLU A 114 8.40 8.29 7.64
CA GLU A 114 9.55 9.15 7.81
C GLU A 114 10.48 9.08 6.59
N SER A 115 11.24 10.14 6.36
CA SER A 115 12.26 10.16 5.30
C SER A 115 13.58 10.61 5.91
N SER A 116 14.61 9.82 5.71
CA SER A 116 15.98 10.17 6.12
C SER A 116 16.55 11.34 5.32
N ALA A 117 16.02 11.60 4.14
CA ALA A 117 16.34 12.78 3.34
C ALA A 117 15.27 13.84 3.57
N ALA A 118 15.31 14.50 4.72
CA ALA A 118 14.49 15.68 4.98
C ALA A 118 14.94 16.82 4.04
N SER A 119 14.35 16.91 2.87
CA SER A 119 14.39 18.16 2.15
C SER A 119 13.55 19.15 2.95
N GLY A 120 14.21 20.12 3.58
CA GLY A 120 13.61 21.04 4.54
C GLY A 120 12.63 22.04 3.97
N TYR A 121 11.60 21.57 3.28
CA TYR A 121 10.50 22.45 2.96
C TYR A 121 9.48 22.42 4.08
N PHE A 122 9.55 23.42 4.94
CA PHE A 122 8.63 23.65 6.05
C PHE A 122 7.47 24.51 5.58
N VAL A 123 6.23 24.04 5.72
CA VAL A 123 5.05 24.89 5.65
C VAL A 123 4.84 25.47 7.04
N ARG A 124 5.24 26.73 7.26
CA ARG A 124 4.92 27.47 8.49
C ARG A 124 3.47 27.97 8.38
N ARG A 125 2.56 27.41 9.16
CA ARG A 125 1.32 28.14 9.50
C ARG A 125 1.61 29.05 10.69
N ARG A 126 1.65 30.34 10.47
CA ARG A 126 1.65 31.31 11.58
C ARG A 126 0.27 31.29 12.24
N ARG A 127 0.24 31.02 13.52
CA ARG A 127 -0.89 31.37 14.36
C ARG A 127 -0.82 32.85 14.69
N TYR A 128 -1.97 33.50 14.73
CA TYR A 128 -2.09 34.91 15.06
C TYR A 128 -1.56 35.16 16.48
N VAL A 129 -0.70 36.17 16.65
CA VAL A 129 -0.19 36.57 17.98
C VAL A 129 -1.37 37.15 18.75
N GLY A 130 -1.74 36.57 19.88
CA GLY A 130 -2.88 36.96 20.72
C GLY A 130 -4.12 36.05 20.62
N GLY A 131 -4.12 35.03 19.75
CA GLY A 131 -5.21 34.04 19.60
C GLY A 131 -4.79 32.62 19.98
N PRO A 132 -5.73 31.65 19.96
CA PRO A 132 -5.45 30.24 20.29
C PRO A 132 -4.58 29.53 19.22
N TRP A 133 -3.96 30.25 18.32
CA TRP A 133 -3.24 29.72 17.17
C TRP A 133 -1.73 29.70 17.38
N LYS A 134 -1.14 28.50 17.59
CA LYS A 134 0.31 28.32 17.62
C LYS A 134 0.87 28.16 16.21
N THR A 135 2.12 28.51 15.95
CA THR A 135 2.80 28.21 14.69
C THR A 135 3.01 26.69 14.60
N VAL A 136 2.42 26.05 13.61
CA VAL A 136 2.63 24.64 13.34
C VAL A 136 3.55 24.51 12.13
N VAL A 137 4.69 23.83 12.34
CA VAL A 137 5.63 23.54 11.27
C VAL A 137 5.27 22.18 10.67
N TYR A 138 4.91 22.16 9.38
CA TYR A 138 4.64 20.93 8.67
C TYR A 138 5.86 20.51 7.85
N HIS A 139 6.32 19.29 8.06
CA HIS A 139 7.30 18.66 7.19
C HIS A 139 6.61 17.96 6.04
N ARG A 140 7.19 18.02 4.84
CA ARG A 140 6.79 17.13 3.76
C ARG A 140 7.27 15.72 4.07
N PHE A 141 6.36 14.75 4.02
CA PHE A 141 6.65 13.35 4.27
C PHE A 141 6.05 12.48 3.16
N PRO A 142 6.64 11.32 2.86
CA PRO A 142 6.03 10.33 2.00
C PRO A 142 4.72 9.83 2.61
N LYS A 143 3.63 9.89 1.85
CA LYS A 143 2.30 9.46 2.26
C LYS A 143 1.90 8.23 1.46
N LEU A 144 1.37 7.22 2.14
CA LEU A 144 0.84 6.00 1.55
C LEU A 144 -0.63 5.86 1.94
N GLY A 145 -1.53 5.91 0.95
CA GLY A 145 -2.93 5.52 1.12
C GLY A 145 -3.12 4.08 0.67
N VAL A 146 -3.94 3.31 1.37
CA VAL A 146 -4.23 1.91 1.05
C VAL A 146 -5.71 1.58 1.20
N VAL A 147 -6.20 0.69 0.33
CA VAL A 147 -7.46 -0.05 0.53
C VAL A 147 -7.10 -1.51 0.76
N CYS A 148 -7.61 -2.10 1.82
CA CYS A 148 -7.32 -3.49 2.16
C CYS A 148 -8.58 -4.34 2.30
N ASP A 149 -8.43 -5.64 2.06
CA ASP A 149 -9.33 -6.69 2.51
C ASP A 149 -9.18 -6.83 4.03
N VAL A 150 -10.28 -6.65 4.74
CA VAL A 150 -10.35 -6.68 6.22
C VAL A 150 -10.06 -8.08 6.77
N GLU A 151 -10.49 -9.12 6.06
CA GLU A 151 -10.35 -10.50 6.51
C GLU A 151 -8.93 -11.04 6.33
N ALA A 152 -8.30 -10.72 5.21
CA ALA A 152 -6.98 -11.24 4.88
C ALA A 152 -5.83 -10.28 5.19
N HIS A 153 -6.11 -9.04 5.59
CA HIS A 153 -5.11 -7.97 5.72
C HIS A 153 -4.32 -7.72 4.43
N PHE A 154 -4.96 -7.91 3.29
CA PHE A 154 -4.35 -7.86 1.96
C PHE A 154 -4.60 -6.51 1.30
N ILE A 155 -3.55 -5.87 0.75
CA ILE A 155 -3.68 -4.57 0.10
C ILE A 155 -4.22 -4.76 -1.33
N LEU A 156 -5.42 -4.22 -1.58
CA LEU A 156 -6.09 -4.27 -2.89
C LEU A 156 -5.70 -3.10 -3.78
N ALA A 157 -5.48 -1.93 -3.19
CA ALA A 157 -5.02 -0.72 -3.88
C ALA A 157 -4.10 0.09 -2.98
N ALA A 158 -3.19 0.81 -3.61
CA ALA A 158 -2.28 1.72 -2.93
C ALA A 158 -2.04 2.97 -3.79
N GLN A 159 -1.85 4.10 -3.13
CA GLN A 159 -1.51 5.38 -3.75
C GLN A 159 -0.37 6.04 -2.98
N GLU A 160 0.69 6.39 -3.70
CA GLU A 160 1.83 7.10 -3.13
C GLU A 160 1.66 8.60 -3.32
N GLY A 161 1.79 9.33 -2.23
CA GLY A 161 1.64 10.79 -2.18
C GLY A 161 2.72 11.48 -1.36
N ARG A 162 2.48 12.74 -1.10
CA ARG A 162 3.22 13.56 -0.15
C ARG A 162 2.25 14.23 0.81
N GLY A 163 2.53 14.16 2.10
CA GLY A 163 1.87 14.96 3.12
C GLY A 163 2.59 16.30 3.36
N PRO A 164 1.93 17.20 4.06
CA PRO A 164 0.54 17.12 4.50
C PRO A 164 -0.45 17.40 3.35
N LYS A 165 -1.40 16.48 3.17
CA LYS A 165 -2.51 16.61 2.22
C LYS A 165 -3.75 15.93 2.85
N PRO A 166 -4.93 16.56 2.81
CA PRO A 166 -6.16 15.95 3.32
C PRO A 166 -6.47 14.62 2.62
N ASP A 167 -6.97 13.65 3.37
CA ASP A 167 -7.28 12.30 2.88
C ASP A 167 -8.51 12.25 1.98
N VAL A 168 -9.42 13.20 2.13
CA VAL A 168 -10.68 13.27 1.39
C VAL A 168 -10.53 13.18 -0.12
N ALA A 169 -9.45 13.76 -0.67
CA ALA A 169 -9.17 13.74 -2.11
C ALA A 169 -8.60 12.41 -2.61
N ASP A 170 -8.06 11.58 -1.71
CA ASP A 170 -7.44 10.31 -2.05
C ASP A 170 -8.47 9.15 -2.07
N PHE A 171 -9.70 9.37 -1.57
CA PHE A 171 -10.76 8.36 -1.49
C PHE A 171 -11.14 7.80 -2.86
N ARG A 172 -11.60 8.66 -3.77
CA ARG A 172 -12.08 8.24 -5.09
C ARG A 172 -11.03 7.50 -5.91
N PRO A 173 -9.78 8.00 -6.06
CA PRO A 173 -8.75 7.29 -6.82
C PRO A 173 -8.40 5.94 -6.21
N LEU A 174 -8.36 5.81 -4.88
CA LEU A 174 -8.06 4.56 -4.19
C LEU A 174 -9.17 3.53 -4.36
N VAL A 175 -10.43 3.95 -4.19
CA VAL A 175 -11.60 3.08 -4.37
C VAL A 175 -11.72 2.63 -5.82
N ALA A 176 -11.57 3.54 -6.78
CA ALA A 176 -11.58 3.20 -8.21
C ALA A 176 -10.46 2.21 -8.57
N ALA A 177 -9.24 2.42 -8.03
CA ALA A 177 -8.12 1.51 -8.25
C ALA A 177 -8.34 0.12 -7.62
N ALA A 178 -9.05 0.01 -6.51
CA ALA A 178 -9.42 -1.27 -5.91
C ALA A 178 -10.51 -1.97 -6.74
N LEU A 179 -11.53 -1.24 -7.16
CA LEU A 179 -12.63 -1.77 -7.99
C LEU A 179 -12.18 -2.23 -9.37
N ALA A 180 -11.14 -1.62 -9.93
CA ALA A 180 -10.53 -2.09 -11.18
C ALA A 180 -9.92 -3.51 -11.07
N ARG A 181 -9.74 -4.03 -9.85
CA ARG A 181 -9.16 -5.35 -9.55
C ARG A 181 -10.19 -6.35 -9.05
N VAL A 182 -11.11 -5.89 -8.21
CA VAL A 182 -12.03 -6.77 -7.49
C VAL A 182 -13.30 -6.01 -7.10
N GLY A 183 -14.46 -6.67 -7.14
CA GLY A 183 -15.70 -6.11 -6.62
C GLY A 183 -15.61 -5.88 -5.10
N ILE A 184 -16.19 -4.77 -4.62
CA ILE A 184 -16.20 -4.41 -3.20
C ILE A 184 -17.64 -4.39 -2.69
N GLY A 185 -17.88 -4.90 -1.49
CA GLY A 185 -19.19 -4.86 -0.83
C GLY A 185 -19.40 -3.59 -0.03
N ARG A 186 -18.52 -3.34 0.94
CA ARG A 186 -18.52 -2.13 1.75
C ARG A 186 -17.11 -1.65 2.03
N ILE A 187 -16.99 -0.35 2.33
CA ILE A 187 -15.73 0.27 2.69
C ILE A 187 -15.89 1.14 3.94
N ALA A 188 -15.07 0.86 4.95
CA ALA A 188 -14.97 1.66 6.15
C ALA A 188 -13.79 2.64 6.05
N ALA A 189 -13.99 3.88 6.48
CA ALA A 189 -12.94 4.91 6.49
C ALA A 189 -13.09 5.82 7.72
N ASP A 190 -12.02 6.53 8.07
CA ASP A 190 -12.09 7.52 9.12
C ASP A 190 -12.81 8.81 8.66
N ALA A 191 -13.10 9.71 9.61
CA ALA A 191 -13.73 10.99 9.32
C ALA A 191 -12.87 11.93 8.44
N GLY A 192 -11.59 11.64 8.23
CA GLY A 192 -10.72 12.38 7.31
C GLY A 192 -11.13 12.24 5.84
N PHE A 193 -11.84 11.17 5.51
CA PHE A 193 -12.39 10.90 4.18
C PHE A 193 -13.83 11.41 3.97
N ASP A 194 -14.48 11.95 5.05
CA ASP A 194 -15.88 12.36 5.00
C ASP A 194 -16.11 13.50 4.00
N SER A 195 -16.96 13.23 3.03
CA SER A 195 -17.58 14.23 2.16
C SER A 195 -18.79 13.62 1.47
N GLU A 196 -19.85 14.42 1.23
CA GLU A 196 -21.00 13.94 0.45
C GLU A 196 -20.60 13.40 -0.93
N PRO A 197 -19.71 14.08 -1.70
CA PRO A 197 -19.22 13.56 -2.96
C PRO A 197 -18.55 12.16 -2.87
N ASN A 198 -17.81 11.85 -1.79
CA ASN A 198 -17.20 10.54 -1.62
C ASN A 198 -18.24 9.45 -1.34
N HIS A 199 -19.25 9.77 -0.54
CA HIS A 199 -20.38 8.86 -0.32
C HIS A 199 -21.17 8.60 -1.60
N THR A 200 -21.50 9.67 -2.35
CA THR A 200 -22.22 9.58 -3.64
C THR A 200 -21.44 8.71 -4.62
N PHE A 201 -20.16 8.97 -4.81
CA PHE A 201 -19.29 8.17 -5.66
C PHE A 201 -19.30 6.69 -5.25
N ALA A 202 -19.07 6.39 -3.97
CA ALA A 202 -19.02 5.00 -3.52
C ALA A 202 -20.38 4.29 -3.70
N ARG A 203 -21.48 4.93 -3.29
CA ARG A 203 -22.81 4.30 -3.22
C ARG A 203 -23.56 4.29 -4.54
N LEU A 204 -23.59 5.41 -5.26
CA LEU A 204 -24.36 5.54 -6.50
C LEU A 204 -23.57 5.14 -7.74
N GLU A 205 -22.29 5.59 -7.83
CA GLU A 205 -21.49 5.30 -9.03
C GLU A 205 -20.84 3.92 -8.97
N CYS A 206 -20.44 3.46 -7.76
CA CYS A 206 -19.69 2.20 -7.61
C CYS A 206 -20.49 1.05 -6.97
N GLY A 207 -21.68 1.28 -6.42
CA GLY A 207 -22.46 0.25 -5.71
C GLY A 207 -21.80 -0.25 -4.42
N VAL A 208 -20.90 0.53 -3.82
CA VAL A 208 -20.15 0.19 -2.61
C VAL A 208 -20.74 0.93 -1.41
N ARG A 209 -21.14 0.19 -0.37
CA ARG A 209 -21.63 0.79 0.89
C ARG A 209 -20.49 1.46 1.64
N SER A 210 -20.44 2.80 1.64
CA SER A 210 -19.47 3.59 2.40
C SER A 210 -19.92 3.78 3.85
N ILE A 211 -18.98 3.61 4.80
CA ILE A 211 -19.19 3.78 6.23
C ILE A 211 -18.11 4.72 6.73
N ILE A 212 -18.42 6.01 6.77
CA ILE A 212 -17.51 7.09 7.12
C ILE A 212 -18.23 8.01 8.11
N PRO A 213 -17.71 8.22 9.34
CA PRO A 213 -18.33 9.11 10.30
C PRO A 213 -18.42 10.53 9.75
N ALA A 214 -19.57 11.17 9.91
CA ALA A 214 -19.72 12.57 9.52
C ALA A 214 -18.81 13.47 10.37
N LYS A 215 -17.95 14.23 9.70
CA LYS A 215 -16.98 15.13 10.33
C LYS A 215 -17.60 16.49 10.57
N HIS A 216 -17.54 16.97 11.80
CA HIS A 216 -17.84 18.36 12.15
C HIS A 216 -16.52 19.09 12.39
N GLY A 217 -16.25 20.13 11.62
CA GLY A 217 -15.03 20.94 11.75
C GLY A 217 -14.96 21.71 13.08
N ARG A 218 -16.14 22.11 13.60
CA ARG A 218 -16.34 22.72 14.92
C ARG A 218 -17.55 22.08 15.58
N PRO A 219 -17.62 22.06 16.91
CA PRO A 219 -18.86 21.65 17.60
C PRO A 219 -20.05 22.46 17.06
N THR A 220 -21.08 21.77 16.60
CA THR A 220 -22.28 22.40 16.05
C THR A 220 -23.48 21.50 16.27
N THR A 221 -24.62 22.12 16.53
CA THR A 221 -25.92 21.44 16.59
C THR A 221 -26.54 21.26 15.19
N LYS A 222 -25.97 21.91 14.17
CA LYS A 222 -26.49 21.82 12.79
C LYS A 222 -26.25 20.42 12.22
N PRO A 223 -27.24 19.81 11.55
CA PRO A 223 -27.07 18.55 10.86
C PRO A 223 -26.03 18.67 9.74
N ALA A 224 -25.35 17.58 9.44
CA ALA A 224 -24.43 17.52 8.32
C ALA A 224 -25.15 17.85 7.00
N SER A 225 -24.49 18.59 6.13
CA SER A 225 -25.00 18.82 4.77
C SER A 225 -24.86 17.56 3.93
N GLY A 226 -25.85 17.25 3.10
CA GLY A 226 -25.88 16.08 2.23
C GLY A 226 -26.70 14.92 2.81
N HIS A 227 -27.20 14.08 1.91
CA HIS A 227 -28.06 12.94 2.26
C HIS A 227 -27.32 11.85 3.04
N TYR A 228 -26.19 11.40 2.49
CA TYR A 228 -25.43 10.29 3.08
C TYR A 228 -24.69 10.69 4.36
N ARG A 229 -24.20 11.92 4.45
CA ARG A 229 -23.60 12.43 5.68
C ARG A 229 -24.62 12.52 6.82
N ARG A 230 -25.86 12.96 6.55
CA ARG A 230 -26.96 12.90 7.52
C ARG A 230 -27.29 11.46 7.91
N LEU A 231 -27.36 10.55 6.95
CA LEU A 231 -27.55 9.13 7.22
C LEU A 231 -26.46 8.58 8.16
N MET A 232 -25.21 8.99 7.99
CA MET A 232 -24.12 8.60 8.89
C MET A 232 -24.23 9.23 10.30
N GLN A 233 -24.92 10.35 10.46
CA GLN A 233 -25.21 10.90 11.79
C GLN A 233 -26.35 10.17 12.50
N THR A 234 -27.42 9.83 11.76
CA THR A 234 -28.66 9.31 12.35
C THR A 234 -28.73 7.78 12.42
N ARG A 235 -28.06 7.09 11.49
CA ARG A 235 -28.10 5.62 11.35
C ARG A 235 -26.68 5.06 11.11
N PHE A 236 -25.76 5.39 12.01
CA PHE A 236 -24.38 4.94 11.89
C PHE A 236 -24.23 3.47 12.26
N ASP A 237 -23.72 2.64 11.35
CA ASP A 237 -23.44 1.23 11.57
C ASP A 237 -22.07 1.08 12.26
N LEU A 238 -22.08 1.15 13.59
CA LEU A 238 -20.86 1.02 14.41
C LEU A 238 -20.21 -0.36 14.26
N ALA A 239 -21.01 -1.41 14.09
CA ALA A 239 -20.48 -2.77 13.92
C ALA A 239 -19.67 -2.90 12.63
N ALA A 240 -20.21 -2.38 11.53
CA ALA A 240 -19.48 -2.36 10.26
C ALA A 240 -18.32 -1.36 10.26
N TYR A 241 -18.38 -0.29 11.05
CA TYR A 241 -17.29 0.69 11.16
C TYR A 241 -16.06 0.10 11.87
N ARG A 242 -16.21 -0.87 12.74
CA ARG A 242 -15.09 -1.58 13.39
C ARG A 242 -14.11 -2.21 12.41
N ASP A 243 -14.54 -2.48 11.19
CA ASP A 243 -13.66 -2.95 10.11
C ASP A 243 -12.48 -1.98 9.84
N ARG A 244 -12.64 -0.67 10.17
CA ARG A 244 -11.59 0.33 10.04
C ARG A 244 -10.31 -0.01 10.82
N VAL A 245 -10.43 -0.65 11.97
CA VAL A 245 -9.28 -1.04 12.80
C VAL A 245 -8.33 -1.96 12.03
N GLN A 246 -8.85 -2.73 11.07
CA GLN A 246 -8.04 -3.69 10.31
C GLN A 246 -7.08 -3.01 9.32
N VAL A 247 -7.42 -1.85 8.78
CA VAL A 247 -6.46 -1.12 7.93
C VAL A 247 -5.33 -0.51 8.75
N GLU A 248 -5.59 -0.10 9.99
CA GLU A 248 -4.54 0.31 10.92
C GLU A 248 -3.58 -0.86 11.21
N THR A 249 -4.13 -2.07 11.36
CA THR A 249 -3.33 -3.31 11.49
C THR A 249 -2.46 -3.53 10.26
N VAL A 250 -3.00 -3.41 9.05
CA VAL A 250 -2.23 -3.51 7.80
C VAL A 250 -1.09 -2.48 7.76
N ILE A 251 -1.39 -1.23 8.06
CA ILE A 251 -0.40 -0.14 8.12
C ILE A 251 0.68 -0.44 9.17
N SER A 252 0.29 -0.92 10.34
CA SER A 252 1.21 -1.36 11.39
C SER A 252 2.10 -2.51 10.93
N MET A 253 1.54 -3.51 10.23
CA MET A 253 2.31 -4.62 9.66
C MET A 253 3.35 -4.12 8.64
N VAL A 254 2.96 -3.20 7.74
CA VAL A 254 3.89 -2.60 6.77
C VAL A 254 5.02 -1.87 7.51
N LYS A 255 4.70 -1.02 8.49
CA LYS A 255 5.70 -0.23 9.25
C LYS A 255 6.62 -1.11 10.06
N ARG A 256 6.09 -2.05 10.84
CA ARG A 256 6.90 -2.91 11.72
C ARG A 256 7.80 -3.89 10.95
N ARG A 257 7.25 -4.48 9.87
CA ARG A 257 7.95 -5.53 9.12
C ARG A 257 8.86 -5.00 8.01
N LEU A 258 8.55 -3.80 7.48
CA LEU A 258 9.23 -3.27 6.31
C LEU A 258 9.81 -1.85 6.54
N GLU A 259 10.04 -1.47 7.80
CA GLU A 259 10.53 -0.16 8.30
C GLU A 259 9.49 0.99 8.25
N THR A 260 9.60 1.90 9.23
CA THR A 260 8.75 3.09 9.36
C THR A 260 9.17 4.23 8.44
N PHE A 261 10.37 4.18 7.88
CA PHE A 261 10.93 5.22 7.04
C PHE A 261 11.23 4.74 5.62
N VAL A 262 11.46 5.69 4.72
CA VAL A 262 11.93 5.46 3.35
C VAL A 262 13.31 6.07 3.16
N ARG A 263 14.21 5.31 2.52
CA ARG A 263 15.62 5.69 2.28
C ARG A 263 15.79 6.56 1.04
N GLY A 264 14.75 6.64 0.21
CA GLY A 264 14.77 7.42 -1.02
C GLY A 264 15.01 8.90 -0.79
N ARG A 265 16.01 9.48 -1.45
CA ARG A 265 16.38 10.90 -1.30
C ARG A 265 15.44 11.87 -2.02
N ASN A 266 14.75 11.43 -3.06
CA ASN A 266 13.82 12.24 -3.84
C ASN A 266 12.46 11.57 -3.96
N GLY A 267 11.43 12.35 -4.34
CA GLY A 267 10.05 11.86 -4.41
C GLY A 267 9.83 10.68 -5.35
N TRP A 268 10.62 10.53 -6.41
CA TRP A 268 10.54 9.39 -7.32
C TRP A 268 11.06 8.11 -6.68
N SER A 269 12.20 8.18 -5.97
CA SER A 269 12.74 7.03 -5.26
C SER A 269 11.87 6.65 -4.06
N GLN A 270 11.32 7.62 -3.34
CA GLN A 270 10.38 7.38 -2.24
C GLN A 270 9.12 6.64 -2.70
N ARG A 271 8.49 7.09 -3.82
CA ARG A 271 7.32 6.39 -4.38
C ARG A 271 7.62 4.94 -4.76
N ARG A 272 8.79 4.67 -5.38
CA ARG A 272 9.18 3.30 -5.72
C ARG A 272 9.37 2.44 -4.48
N GLU A 273 9.92 3.01 -3.42
CA GLU A 273 10.10 2.30 -2.16
C GLU A 273 8.76 2.00 -1.48
N LEU A 274 7.80 2.94 -1.50
CA LEU A 274 6.44 2.70 -1.03
C LEU A 274 5.76 1.56 -1.80
N ARG A 275 5.88 1.54 -3.13
CA ARG A 275 5.39 0.44 -3.99
C ARG A 275 6.01 -0.89 -3.61
N LEU A 276 7.32 -0.90 -3.38
CA LEU A 276 8.02 -2.11 -2.96
C LEU A 276 7.51 -2.61 -1.61
N LYS A 277 7.28 -1.72 -0.63
CA LYS A 277 6.71 -2.10 0.67
C LYS A 277 5.32 -2.73 0.51
N VAL A 278 4.44 -2.15 -0.30
CA VAL A 278 3.11 -2.70 -0.60
C VAL A 278 3.20 -4.09 -1.23
N LEU A 279 4.02 -4.23 -2.26
CA LEU A 279 4.20 -5.51 -2.97
C LEU A 279 4.82 -6.58 -2.05
N THR A 280 5.82 -6.21 -1.25
CA THR A 280 6.44 -7.11 -0.28
C THR A 280 5.44 -7.56 0.78
N HIS A 281 4.62 -6.64 1.29
CA HIS A 281 3.54 -6.99 2.24
C HIS A 281 2.59 -8.02 1.63
N ASN A 282 2.09 -7.79 0.42
CA ASN A 282 1.19 -8.73 -0.25
C ASN A 282 1.84 -10.11 -0.47
N VAL A 283 3.09 -10.15 -0.92
CA VAL A 283 3.85 -11.41 -1.07
C VAL A 283 3.98 -12.15 0.26
N MET A 284 4.19 -11.44 1.36
CA MET A 284 4.26 -12.05 2.70
C MET A 284 2.90 -12.63 3.13
N ILE A 285 1.79 -11.97 2.83
CA ILE A 285 0.44 -12.49 3.13
C ILE A 285 0.13 -13.71 2.27
N LEU A 286 0.44 -13.69 0.98
CA LEU A 286 0.28 -14.85 0.08
C LEU A 286 1.04 -16.09 0.60
N LEU A 287 2.23 -15.90 1.12
CA LEU A 287 3.01 -16.99 1.73
C LEU A 287 2.30 -17.58 2.96
N ARG A 288 1.80 -16.71 3.87
CA ARG A 288 1.07 -17.15 5.07
C ARG A 288 -0.14 -18.00 4.68
N ILE A 289 -0.97 -17.51 3.77
CA ILE A 289 -2.15 -18.21 3.28
C ILE A 289 -1.75 -19.63 2.75
N LYS A 290 -0.70 -19.72 1.91
CA LYS A 290 -0.24 -21.00 1.36
C LYS A 290 0.27 -21.97 2.42
N VAL A 291 0.96 -21.49 3.44
CA VAL A 291 1.47 -22.31 4.55
C VAL A 291 0.31 -22.89 5.36
N PHE A 292 -0.69 -22.07 5.69
CA PHE A 292 -1.87 -22.53 6.44
C PHE A 292 -2.69 -23.55 5.65
N TYR A 293 -2.92 -23.34 4.36
CA TYR A 293 -3.62 -24.33 3.53
C TYR A 293 -2.88 -25.67 3.45
N ARG A 294 -1.54 -25.66 3.36
CA ARG A 294 -0.74 -26.90 3.33
C ARG A 294 -0.72 -27.63 4.68
N ALA A 295 -0.85 -26.89 5.77
CA ALA A 295 -0.89 -27.46 7.11
C ALA A 295 -2.31 -27.94 7.54
N GLY A 296 -3.31 -27.83 6.67
CA GLY A 296 -4.71 -28.20 7.00
C GLY A 296 -5.35 -27.34 8.11
N MET A 297 -4.71 -26.22 8.48
CA MET A 297 -5.18 -25.32 9.53
C MET A 297 -6.13 -24.28 8.95
N GLN A 298 -7.34 -24.16 9.52
CA GLN A 298 -8.21 -23.02 9.23
C GLN A 298 -7.55 -21.74 9.75
N LEU A 299 -7.51 -20.71 8.90
CA LEU A 299 -7.10 -19.37 9.30
C LEU A 299 -8.16 -18.79 10.24
N PHE A 300 -7.91 -18.86 11.54
CA PHE A 300 -8.53 -17.92 12.48
C PHE A 300 -7.78 -16.59 12.36
N LEU A 301 -8.37 -15.66 11.64
CA LEU A 301 -7.91 -14.25 11.48
C LEU A 301 -8.74 -13.35 12.39
#